data_0e69232c1f4fcbc3b5bceb16a57682bf
#
_entry.id   0e69232c1f4fcbc3b5bceb16a57682bf
#
_cell.length_a   1.000
_cell.length_b   1.000
_cell.length_c   1.000
_cell.angle_alpha   90.00
_cell.angle_beta   90.00
_cell.angle_gamma   90.00
#
_symmetry.space_group_name_H-M   'P 1'
#
loop_
_entity.id
_entity.type
_entity.pdbx_description
1 polymer ?
#
loop_
_entity_poly.entity_id
_entity_poly.type
_entity_poly.pdbx_seq_one_letter_code
_entity_poly.pdbx_strand_id
1 'polypeptide(L)'
;MKSLKKLLKRKWIKALSILNKALIKYGEELNETQLLQVELDIANISRLSGRYKEAIDVIEQILEKHPNSSEAYLLKGNIYISGASSCGNDFEQKTVYWVAVDAFRKALSNEDTKDRASKNINTYSKYFPTKETCFFEGVEPGKSHTVECWINKTTRVRTSD
;
A
#
# COMPACT_ATOMS: atom_id res chain seq x y z
N MET A 1 -22.03 -14.27 -2.64
CA MET A 1 -20.86 -13.39 -2.38
C MET A 1 -19.74 -13.48 -3.43
N LYS A 2 -19.28 -14.67 -3.86
CA LYS A 2 -18.21 -14.79 -4.89
C LYS A 2 -18.54 -14.10 -6.23
N SER A 3 -19.81 -14.12 -6.67
CA SER A 3 -20.28 -13.50 -7.93
C SER A 3 -20.18 -11.97 -7.91
N LEU A 4 -20.55 -11.31 -6.80
CA LEU A 4 -20.51 -9.85 -6.67
C LEU A 4 -19.05 -9.33 -6.67
N LYS A 5 -18.14 -9.98 -5.94
CA LYS A 5 -16.71 -9.62 -5.95
C LYS A 5 -16.12 -9.72 -7.37
N LYS A 6 -16.46 -10.76 -8.12
CA LYS A 6 -16.02 -10.94 -9.51
C LYS A 6 -16.55 -9.84 -10.43
N LEU A 7 -17.82 -9.45 -10.24
CA LEU A 7 -18.45 -8.38 -11.02
C LEU A 7 -17.79 -7.02 -10.73
N LEU A 8 -17.57 -6.70 -9.45
CA LEU A 8 -16.88 -5.48 -9.02
C LEU A 8 -15.47 -5.41 -9.61
N LYS A 9 -14.70 -6.51 -9.51
CA LYS A 9 -13.34 -6.57 -10.09
C LYS A 9 -13.35 -6.27 -11.59
N ARG A 10 -14.32 -6.78 -12.36
CA ARG A 10 -14.45 -6.48 -13.79
C ARG A 10 -14.75 -5.00 -14.05
N LYS A 11 -15.60 -4.38 -13.24
CA LYS A 11 -15.89 -2.94 -13.33
C LYS A 11 -14.65 -2.09 -13.07
N TRP A 12 -13.85 -2.42 -12.05
CA TRP A 12 -12.60 -1.73 -11.75
C TRP A 12 -11.58 -1.85 -12.88
N ILE A 13 -11.41 -3.04 -13.47
CA ILE A 13 -10.50 -3.24 -14.61
C ILE A 13 -10.95 -2.38 -15.81
N LYS A 14 -12.25 -2.28 -16.07
CA LYS A 14 -12.77 -1.42 -17.15
C LYS A 14 -12.53 0.06 -16.87
N ALA A 15 -12.77 0.50 -15.64
CA ALA A 15 -12.50 1.88 -15.21
C ALA A 15 -11.01 2.23 -15.36
N LEU A 16 -10.12 1.34 -14.93
CA LEU A 16 -8.67 1.51 -15.07
C LEU A 16 -8.26 1.67 -16.54
N SER A 17 -8.80 0.85 -17.43
CA SER A 17 -8.54 0.95 -18.88
C SER A 17 -8.97 2.30 -19.45
N ILE A 18 -10.12 2.82 -19.02
CA ILE A 18 -10.63 4.13 -19.47
C ILE A 18 -9.73 5.26 -18.95
N LEU A 19 -9.36 5.24 -17.67
CA LEU A 19 -8.49 6.26 -17.07
C LEU A 19 -7.11 6.29 -17.73
N ASN A 20 -6.48 5.13 -17.96
CA ASN A 20 -5.19 5.08 -18.66
C ASN A 20 -5.27 5.64 -20.08
N LYS A 21 -6.33 5.33 -20.83
CA LYS A 21 -6.53 5.90 -22.16
C LYS A 21 -6.75 7.40 -22.13
N ALA A 22 -7.51 7.90 -21.16
CA ALA A 22 -7.74 9.33 -20.98
C ALA A 22 -6.43 10.05 -20.61
N LEU A 23 -5.63 9.45 -19.73
CA LEU A 23 -4.33 10.02 -19.34
C LEU A 23 -3.36 10.08 -20.51
N ILE A 24 -3.27 9.04 -21.35
CA ILE A 24 -2.44 9.05 -22.56
C ILE A 24 -2.90 10.16 -23.53
N LYS A 25 -4.21 10.36 -23.68
CA LYS A 25 -4.75 11.31 -24.65
C LYS A 25 -4.74 12.75 -24.18
N TYR A 26 -4.99 13.00 -22.90
CA TYR A 26 -5.24 14.33 -22.34
C TYR A 26 -4.28 14.72 -21.21
N GLY A 27 -3.32 13.87 -20.88
CA GLY A 27 -2.44 14.07 -19.72
C GLY A 27 -1.62 15.37 -19.79
N GLU A 28 -1.23 15.78 -21.00
CA GLU A 28 -0.51 17.04 -21.22
C GLU A 28 -1.37 18.30 -21.00
N GLU A 29 -2.69 18.18 -21.00
CA GLU A 29 -3.63 19.26 -20.74
C GLU A 29 -3.91 19.45 -19.24
N LEU A 30 -3.50 18.47 -18.40
CA LEU A 30 -3.70 18.51 -16.96
C LEU A 30 -2.61 19.33 -16.28
N ASN A 31 -3.01 20.14 -15.29
CA ASN A 31 -2.03 20.71 -14.38
C ASN A 31 -1.47 19.66 -13.42
N GLU A 32 -0.37 19.96 -12.73
CA GLU A 32 0.35 19.04 -11.85
C GLU A 32 -0.56 18.43 -10.77
N THR A 33 -1.43 19.21 -10.15
CA THR A 33 -2.37 18.75 -9.12
C THR A 33 -3.40 17.78 -9.68
N GLN A 34 -3.95 18.05 -10.86
CA GLN A 34 -4.90 17.20 -11.54
C GLN A 34 -4.25 15.89 -11.96
N LEU A 35 -3.02 15.95 -12.49
CA LEU A 35 -2.25 14.79 -12.90
C LEU A 35 -1.97 13.88 -11.69
N LEU A 36 -1.49 14.45 -10.58
CA LEU A 36 -1.26 13.70 -9.34
C LEU A 36 -2.53 13.01 -8.85
N GLN A 37 -3.68 13.68 -8.88
CA GLN A 37 -4.94 13.08 -8.46
C GLN A 37 -5.34 11.90 -9.36
N VAL A 38 -5.20 12.04 -10.68
CA VAL A 38 -5.49 10.94 -11.62
C VAL A 38 -4.55 9.76 -11.42
N GLU A 39 -3.25 9.99 -11.20
CA GLU A 39 -2.27 8.94 -10.90
C GLU A 39 -2.62 8.21 -9.59
N LEU A 40 -3.01 8.94 -8.53
CA LEU A 40 -3.49 8.34 -7.26
C LEU A 40 -4.76 7.50 -7.47
N ASP A 41 -5.70 7.97 -8.27
CA ASP A 41 -6.93 7.23 -8.59
C ASP A 41 -6.61 5.93 -9.37
N ILE A 42 -5.69 5.97 -10.31
CA ILE A 42 -5.20 4.78 -11.03
C ILE A 42 -4.60 3.77 -10.06
N ALA A 43 -3.73 4.21 -9.14
CA ALA A 43 -3.14 3.34 -8.12
C ALA A 43 -4.22 2.72 -7.21
N ASN A 44 -5.21 3.52 -6.77
CA ASN A 44 -6.29 3.03 -5.92
C ASN A 44 -7.21 2.05 -6.64
N ILE A 45 -7.55 2.29 -7.89
CA ILE A 45 -8.37 1.37 -8.70
C ILE A 45 -7.60 0.08 -8.98
N SER A 46 -6.29 0.15 -9.23
CA SER A 46 -5.41 -1.03 -9.36
C SER A 46 -5.45 -1.87 -8.08
N ARG A 47 -5.33 -1.24 -6.90
CA ARG A 47 -5.50 -1.88 -5.60
C ARG A 47 -6.85 -2.59 -5.46
N LEU A 48 -7.95 -1.89 -5.76
CA LEU A 48 -9.32 -2.42 -5.66
C LEU A 48 -9.58 -3.58 -6.64
N SER A 49 -8.87 -3.60 -7.76
CA SER A 49 -8.93 -4.71 -8.72
C SER A 49 -8.02 -5.89 -8.37
N GLY A 50 -7.22 -5.78 -7.29
CA GLY A 50 -6.27 -6.79 -6.83
C GLY A 50 -4.94 -6.81 -7.60
N ARG A 51 -4.60 -5.75 -8.31
CA ARG A 51 -3.37 -5.57 -9.07
C ARG A 51 -2.35 -4.80 -8.22
N TYR A 52 -1.94 -5.42 -7.10
CA TYR A 52 -1.18 -4.73 -6.05
C TYR A 52 0.19 -4.28 -6.51
N LYS A 53 0.91 -5.11 -7.28
CA LYS A 53 2.23 -4.73 -7.80
C LYS A 53 2.13 -3.51 -8.71
N GLU A 54 1.20 -3.50 -9.65
CA GLU A 54 0.99 -2.35 -10.54
C GLU A 54 0.58 -1.09 -9.76
N ALA A 55 -0.24 -1.25 -8.71
CA ALA A 55 -0.60 -0.13 -7.84
C ALA A 55 0.63 0.47 -7.14
N ILE A 56 1.56 -0.36 -6.67
CA ILE A 56 2.82 0.09 -6.05
C ILE A 56 3.73 0.74 -7.09
N ASP A 57 3.84 0.19 -8.29
CA ASP A 57 4.68 0.77 -9.34
C ASP A 57 4.23 2.21 -9.68
N VAL A 58 2.91 2.48 -9.74
CA VAL A 58 2.37 3.84 -9.91
C VAL A 58 2.70 4.73 -8.70
N ILE A 59 2.55 4.23 -7.47
CA ILE A 59 2.87 4.98 -6.26
C ILE A 59 4.36 5.34 -6.19
N GLU A 60 5.27 4.44 -6.59
CA GLU A 60 6.71 4.74 -6.60
C GLU A 60 7.02 5.85 -7.62
N GLN A 61 6.41 5.83 -8.81
CA GLN A 61 6.54 6.92 -9.80
C GLN A 61 6.00 8.26 -9.26
N ILE A 62 4.88 8.25 -8.53
CA ILE A 62 4.37 9.46 -7.86
C ILE A 62 5.40 9.96 -6.84
N LEU A 63 5.95 9.08 -6.01
CA LEU A 63 6.90 9.45 -4.97
C LEU A 63 8.28 9.88 -5.49
N GLU A 64 8.67 9.47 -6.70
CA GLU A 64 9.85 10.00 -7.39
C GLU A 64 9.67 11.47 -7.76
N LYS A 65 8.48 11.88 -8.22
CA LYS A 65 8.15 13.26 -8.58
C LYS A 65 7.76 14.10 -7.35
N HIS A 66 7.04 13.50 -6.41
CA HIS A 66 6.43 14.13 -5.23
C HIS A 66 6.85 13.37 -3.95
N PRO A 67 8.13 13.45 -3.51
CA PRO A 67 8.66 12.63 -2.41
C PRO A 67 7.99 12.89 -1.05
N ASN A 68 7.28 14.00 -0.90
CA ASN A 68 6.57 14.37 0.32
C ASN A 68 5.04 14.18 0.21
N SER A 69 4.54 13.48 -0.81
CA SER A 69 3.11 13.24 -0.99
C SER A 69 2.56 12.31 0.10
N SER A 70 1.94 12.88 1.13
CA SER A 70 1.34 12.14 2.24
C SER A 70 0.20 11.24 1.79
N GLU A 71 -0.60 11.66 0.79
CA GLU A 71 -1.65 10.83 0.19
C GLU A 71 -1.06 9.59 -0.51
N ALA A 72 0.05 9.75 -1.25
CA ALA A 72 0.73 8.61 -1.86
C ALA A 72 1.24 7.61 -0.81
N TYR A 73 1.84 8.09 0.29
CA TYR A 73 2.25 7.23 1.39
C TYR A 73 1.08 6.56 2.10
N LEU A 74 -0.04 7.26 2.31
CA LEU A 74 -1.25 6.68 2.89
C LEU A 74 -1.80 5.57 1.99
N LEU A 75 -1.89 5.82 0.69
CA LEU A 75 -2.35 4.83 -0.28
C LEU A 75 -1.36 3.65 -0.40
N LYS A 76 -0.06 3.90 -0.33
CA LYS A 76 0.99 2.86 -0.30
C LYS A 76 0.76 1.85 0.83
N GLY A 77 0.56 2.34 2.05
CA GLY A 77 0.23 1.49 3.19
C GLY A 77 -1.04 0.68 2.95
N ASN A 78 -2.09 1.30 2.43
CA ASN A 78 -3.35 0.62 2.11
C ASN A 78 -3.19 -0.47 1.02
N ILE A 79 -2.32 -0.27 0.04
CA ILE A 79 -2.00 -1.28 -0.99
C ILE A 79 -1.34 -2.49 -0.33
N TYR A 80 -0.34 -2.28 0.52
CA TYR A 80 0.33 -3.35 1.25
C TYR A 80 -0.67 -4.18 2.06
N ILE A 81 -1.52 -3.53 2.87
CA ILE A 81 -2.57 -4.20 3.64
C ILE A 81 -3.51 -5.02 2.74
N SER A 82 -3.95 -4.43 1.63
CA SER A 82 -4.89 -5.11 0.70
C SER A 82 -4.30 -6.37 0.08
N GLY A 83 -2.99 -6.40 -0.12
CA GLY A 83 -2.27 -7.52 -0.73
C GLY A 83 -1.60 -8.48 0.24
N ALA A 84 -1.68 -8.25 1.56
CA ALA A 84 -0.97 -9.04 2.57
C ALA A 84 -1.24 -10.54 2.46
N SER A 85 -2.49 -10.93 2.21
CA SER A 85 -2.89 -12.35 2.08
C SER A 85 -2.28 -13.09 0.89
N SER A 86 -1.59 -12.40 0.00
CA SER A 86 -0.85 -13.01 -1.11
C SER A 86 0.64 -13.23 -0.81
N CYS A 87 1.08 -12.93 0.40
CA CYS A 87 2.46 -13.12 0.85
C CYS A 87 2.54 -14.39 1.72
N GLY A 88 2.89 -15.50 1.12
CA GLY A 88 3.30 -16.75 1.78
C GLY A 88 2.45 -17.23 2.97
N ASN A 89 3.13 -17.64 4.05
CA ASN A 89 2.50 -18.17 5.28
C ASN A 89 1.97 -17.06 6.21
N ASP A 90 1.41 -17.45 7.36
CA ASP A 90 0.81 -16.52 8.33
C ASP A 90 1.83 -15.49 8.88
N PHE A 91 3.06 -15.92 9.13
CA PHE A 91 4.12 -15.02 9.57
C PHE A 91 4.47 -14.00 8.47
N GLU A 92 4.73 -14.47 7.25
CA GLU A 92 5.05 -13.61 6.12
C GLU A 92 3.94 -12.58 5.84
N GLN A 93 2.67 -12.99 5.93
CA GLN A 93 1.53 -12.06 5.82
C GLN A 93 1.54 -11.00 6.93
N LYS A 94 1.91 -11.37 8.16
CA LYS A 94 2.00 -10.43 9.28
C LYS A 94 3.19 -9.47 9.16
N THR A 95 4.30 -9.87 8.54
CA THR A 95 5.43 -8.96 8.29
C THR A 95 5.07 -7.80 7.36
N VAL A 96 4.06 -7.98 6.50
CA VAL A 96 3.53 -6.92 5.62
C VAL A 96 3.03 -5.72 6.41
N TYR A 97 2.50 -5.93 7.62
CA TYR A 97 2.04 -4.83 8.47
C TYR A 97 3.18 -3.91 8.91
N TRP A 98 4.43 -4.39 9.01
CA TRP A 98 5.58 -3.55 9.31
C TRP A 98 5.81 -2.50 8.22
N VAL A 99 5.89 -2.92 6.95
CA VAL A 99 6.10 -1.99 5.82
C VAL A 99 4.89 -1.09 5.58
N ALA A 100 3.69 -1.57 5.84
CA ALA A 100 2.48 -0.76 5.76
C ALA A 100 2.49 0.36 6.80
N VAL A 101 2.84 0.05 8.06
CA VAL A 101 2.95 1.05 9.12
C VAL A 101 4.09 2.04 8.85
N ASP A 102 5.19 1.61 8.25
CA ASP A 102 6.26 2.54 7.83
C ASP A 102 5.76 3.55 6.79
N ALA A 103 4.93 3.12 5.83
CA ALA A 103 4.30 4.02 4.88
C ALA A 103 3.31 4.99 5.58
N PHE A 104 2.46 4.50 6.47
CA PHE A 104 1.53 5.35 7.22
C PHE A 104 2.26 6.39 8.10
N ARG A 105 3.41 6.05 8.68
CA ARG A 105 4.22 7.02 9.44
C ARG A 105 4.69 8.19 8.59
N LYS A 106 5.04 7.96 7.33
CA LYS A 106 5.40 9.04 6.40
C LYS A 106 4.18 9.91 6.04
N ALA A 107 2.98 9.34 6.07
CA ALA A 107 1.74 10.09 5.82
C ALA A 107 1.30 10.97 7.00
N LEU A 108 1.98 10.94 8.15
CA LEU A 108 1.69 11.81 9.30
C LEU A 108 2.13 13.27 9.10
N SER A 109 2.93 13.54 8.09
CA SER A 109 3.52 14.87 7.84
C SER A 109 2.53 15.94 7.38
N ASN A 110 1.32 15.56 6.96
CA ASN A 110 0.28 16.46 6.48
C ASN A 110 -1.00 16.30 7.32
N GLU A 111 -1.61 17.41 7.73
CA GLU A 111 -2.81 17.40 8.57
C GLU A 111 -4.00 16.69 7.92
N ASP A 112 -4.16 16.78 6.58
CA ASP A 112 -5.27 16.14 5.85
C ASP A 112 -5.20 14.60 5.89
N THR A 113 -4.01 14.03 6.07
CA THR A 113 -3.79 12.58 6.11
C THR A 113 -3.51 12.05 7.51
N LYS A 114 -3.12 12.90 8.45
CA LYS A 114 -2.61 12.57 9.78
C LYS A 114 -3.57 11.69 10.60
N ASP A 115 -4.85 12.06 10.66
CA ASP A 115 -5.84 11.30 11.42
C ASP A 115 -6.06 9.91 10.83
N ARG A 116 -6.14 9.81 9.50
CA ARG A 116 -6.28 8.54 8.79
C ARG A 116 -5.04 7.67 8.98
N ALA A 117 -3.85 8.26 8.88
CA ALA A 117 -2.58 7.58 9.08
C ALA A 117 -2.44 7.08 10.53
N SER A 118 -2.73 7.93 11.53
CA SER A 118 -2.70 7.56 12.95
C SER A 118 -3.65 6.41 13.28
N LYS A 119 -4.88 6.47 12.76
CA LYS A 119 -5.86 5.39 12.90
C LYS A 119 -5.35 4.08 12.30
N ASN A 120 -4.75 4.13 11.12
CA ASN A 120 -4.20 2.95 10.46
C ASN A 120 -3.00 2.39 11.22
N ILE A 121 -2.08 3.23 11.70
CA ILE A 121 -0.95 2.80 12.54
C ILE A 121 -1.47 2.07 13.80
N ASN A 122 -2.40 2.68 14.53
CA ASN A 122 -2.96 2.10 15.74
C ASN A 122 -3.72 0.78 15.49
N THR A 123 -4.36 0.66 14.33
CA THR A 123 -5.09 -0.55 13.93
C THR A 123 -4.12 -1.67 13.58
N TYR A 124 -3.19 -1.38 12.67
CA TYR A 124 -2.38 -2.43 12.04
C TYR A 124 -1.16 -2.84 12.85
N SER A 125 -0.67 -2.00 13.78
CA SER A 125 0.39 -2.42 14.72
C SER A 125 -0.04 -3.57 15.63
N LYS A 126 -1.33 -3.75 15.87
CA LYS A 126 -1.88 -4.87 16.67
C LYS A 126 -1.77 -6.23 15.96
N TYR A 127 -1.54 -6.22 14.65
CA TYR A 127 -1.39 -7.43 13.83
C TYR A 127 0.07 -7.81 13.58
N PHE A 128 1.03 -7.11 14.18
CA PHE A 128 2.42 -7.51 14.11
C PHE A 128 2.60 -8.92 14.69
N PRO A 129 3.60 -9.69 14.24
CA PRO A 129 4.00 -10.91 14.90
C PRO A 129 4.28 -10.65 16.40
N THR A 130 3.94 -11.59 17.26
CA THR A 130 4.30 -11.55 18.69
C THR A 130 5.80 -11.81 18.87
N LYS A 131 6.36 -11.49 20.05
CA LYS A 131 7.77 -11.86 20.39
C LYS A 131 8.01 -13.36 20.25
N GLU A 132 7.06 -14.16 20.72
CA GLU A 132 7.13 -15.62 20.61
C GLU A 132 7.18 -16.05 19.15
N THR A 133 6.32 -15.52 18.29
CA THR A 133 6.33 -15.82 16.84
C THR A 133 7.66 -15.41 16.22
N CYS A 134 8.16 -14.21 16.52
CA CYS A 134 9.46 -13.74 16.02
C CYS A 134 10.61 -14.67 16.44
N PHE A 135 10.59 -15.15 17.69
CA PHE A 135 11.60 -16.08 18.20
C PHE A 135 11.58 -17.41 17.41
N PHE A 136 10.42 -18.00 17.18
CA PHE A 136 10.30 -19.24 16.41
C PHE A 136 10.69 -19.10 14.95
N GLU A 137 10.49 -17.93 14.36
CA GLU A 137 10.87 -17.60 12.98
C GLU A 137 12.34 -17.11 12.86
N GLY A 138 13.08 -17.09 13.97
CA GLY A 138 14.49 -16.71 13.98
C GLY A 138 14.76 -15.25 13.67
N VAL A 139 13.80 -14.35 13.93
CA VAL A 139 13.93 -12.90 13.72
C VAL A 139 13.93 -12.17 15.06
N GLU A 140 14.81 -11.17 15.18
CA GLU A 140 14.98 -10.41 16.42
C GLU A 140 14.33 -9.04 16.35
N PRO A 141 13.54 -8.61 17.38
CA PRO A 141 13.01 -7.25 17.45
C PRO A 141 14.09 -6.19 17.29
N GLY A 142 13.79 -5.17 16.49
CA GLY A 142 14.71 -4.07 16.18
C GLY A 142 15.71 -4.36 15.04
N LYS A 143 15.91 -5.60 14.65
CA LYS A 143 16.77 -5.95 13.50
C LYS A 143 16.07 -5.68 12.16
N SER A 144 16.88 -5.60 11.11
CA SER A 144 16.35 -5.49 9.73
C SER A 144 15.75 -6.82 9.28
N HIS A 145 14.62 -6.75 8.57
CA HIS A 145 13.97 -7.88 7.91
C HIS A 145 13.47 -7.45 6.54
N THR A 146 13.67 -8.29 5.54
CA THR A 146 13.14 -8.05 4.19
C THR A 146 11.82 -8.80 4.05
N VAL A 147 10.74 -8.04 3.85
CA VAL A 147 9.45 -8.59 3.47
C VAL A 147 9.55 -8.92 1.99
N GLU A 148 9.75 -10.18 1.68
CA GLU A 148 9.94 -10.67 0.32
C GLU A 148 8.67 -10.54 -0.52
N CYS A 149 8.11 -11.60 -1.01
CA CYS A 149 6.93 -11.66 -1.87
C CYS A 149 6.97 -10.56 -2.98
N TRP A 150 5.82 -10.05 -3.36
CA TRP A 150 5.69 -8.96 -4.36
C TRP A 150 6.10 -7.58 -3.82
N ILE A 151 6.33 -7.44 -2.51
CA ILE A 151 6.65 -6.19 -1.81
C ILE A 151 8.14 -5.87 -1.91
N ASN A 152 9.01 -6.83 -1.62
CA ASN A 152 10.48 -6.74 -1.65
C ASN A 152 11.00 -5.43 -1.00
N LYS A 153 10.63 -5.22 0.26
CA LYS A 153 11.03 -4.03 1.04
C LYS A 153 11.61 -4.43 2.38
N THR A 154 12.72 -3.78 2.75
CA THR A 154 13.35 -3.95 4.05
C THR A 154 12.73 -3.00 5.08
N THR A 155 12.49 -3.50 6.27
CA THR A 155 11.93 -2.80 7.42
C THR A 155 12.60 -3.28 8.71
N ARG A 156 12.15 -2.78 9.85
CA ARG A 156 12.57 -3.27 11.18
C ARG A 156 11.54 -4.20 11.78
N VAL A 157 12.01 -5.27 12.40
CA VAL A 157 11.17 -6.20 13.18
C VAL A 157 10.55 -5.45 14.37
N ARG A 158 9.25 -5.55 14.50
CA ARG A 158 8.45 -5.01 15.61
C ARG A 158 7.45 -6.06 16.07
N THR A 159 7.09 -6.01 17.33
CA THR A 159 6.13 -6.96 17.92
C THR A 159 4.87 -6.24 18.36
N SER A 160 3.78 -6.98 18.49
CA SER A 160 2.48 -6.48 18.96
C SER A 160 2.38 -6.38 20.49
N ASP A 161 3.32 -6.99 21.21
CA ASP A 161 3.44 -7.12 22.68
C ASP A 161 4.78 -6.59 23.19
#